data_c6224afb4c146e9a935279364263f56c
#
_entry.id   c6224afb4c146e9a935279364263f56c
#
_cell.length_a   1.000
_cell.length_b   1.000
_cell.length_c   1.000
_cell.angle_alpha   90.00
_cell.angle_beta   90.00
_cell.angle_gamma   90.00
#
_symmetry.space_group_name_H-M   'P 1'
#
loop_
_entity.id
_entity.type
_entity.pdbx_description
1 polymer ?
#
loop_
_entity_poly.entity_id
_entity_poly.type
_entity_poly.pdbx_seq_one_letter_code
_entity_poly.pdbx_strand_id
1 'polypeptide(L)'
;RDAQESRGLGDVYKRQERRRVARELRDHIVSEIQNLQMKDANLEISFKPLDEPTIEGIEFVEFLISPNRGEPLKSLNKIASGGELSRIMLALKSIFVKSRGQTAILFDEVDSGVSGQAAQKMAEKMRDIAQYIQVICISHLPQVASMSDHHLLISKASNADRTTTQVKELKDENKIDEIARMISGASVTELTRENAKEMIKQNHNI
;
A
#
# COMPACT_ATOMS: atom_id res chain seq x y z
N ARG A 1 10.64 47.11 -7.14
CA ARG A 1 10.99 46.37 -8.36
C ARG A 1 11.83 45.12 -8.00
N ASP A 2 12.90 45.27 -7.23
CA ASP A 2 13.85 44.17 -6.91
C ASP A 2 13.21 42.99 -6.14
N ALA A 3 12.22 43.24 -5.27
CA ALA A 3 11.55 42.18 -4.51
C ALA A 3 10.60 41.34 -5.38
N GLN A 4 10.04 41.90 -6.45
CA GLN A 4 9.20 41.17 -7.40
C GLN A 4 10.04 40.32 -8.38
N GLU A 5 11.17 40.88 -8.83
CA GLU A 5 12.12 40.16 -9.69
C GLU A 5 12.80 38.98 -8.93
N SER A 6 13.15 39.21 -7.67
CA SER A 6 13.70 38.15 -6.78
C SER A 6 12.69 37.04 -6.52
N ARG A 7 11.40 37.33 -6.34
CA ARG A 7 10.33 36.33 -6.24
C ARG A 7 10.15 35.56 -7.53
N GLY A 8 10.17 36.23 -8.69
CA GLY A 8 10.06 35.59 -9.99
C GLY A 8 11.17 34.60 -10.28
N LEU A 9 12.42 34.93 -9.96
CA LEU A 9 13.58 34.03 -10.09
C LEU A 9 13.47 32.82 -9.15
N GLY A 10 13.03 33.03 -7.89
CA GLY A 10 12.78 31.95 -6.95
C GLY A 10 11.70 30.97 -7.41
N ASP A 11 10.65 31.46 -8.04
CA ASP A 11 9.58 30.61 -8.56
C ASP A 11 10.00 29.83 -9.81
N VAL A 12 10.81 30.41 -10.70
CA VAL A 12 11.40 29.69 -11.84
C VAL A 12 12.30 28.56 -11.37
N TYR A 13 13.16 28.80 -10.38
CA TYR A 13 14.05 27.79 -9.82
C TYR A 13 13.27 26.66 -9.15
N LYS A 14 12.28 26.97 -8.30
CA LYS A 14 11.39 25.97 -7.68
C LYS A 14 10.65 25.13 -8.70
N ARG A 15 10.18 25.73 -9.78
CA ARG A 15 9.50 25.04 -10.88
C ARG A 15 10.43 24.05 -11.59
N GLN A 16 11.66 24.47 -11.89
CA GLN A 16 12.66 23.58 -12.52
C GLN A 16 12.99 22.40 -11.62
N GLU A 17 13.22 22.64 -10.34
CA GLU A 17 13.54 21.60 -9.37
C GLU A 17 12.37 20.63 -9.15
N ARG A 18 11.14 21.13 -9.02
CA ARG A 18 9.94 20.28 -8.96
C ARG A 18 9.81 19.35 -10.16
N ARG A 19 10.06 19.84 -11.37
CA ARG A 19 9.99 19.03 -12.59
C ARG A 19 11.12 18.02 -12.70
N ARG A 20 12.30 18.34 -12.17
CA ARG A 20 13.42 17.39 -12.08
C ARG A 20 13.07 16.25 -11.12
N VAL A 21 12.69 16.60 -9.90
CA VAL A 21 12.31 15.63 -8.85
C VAL A 21 11.09 14.81 -9.27
N ALA A 22 10.12 15.42 -9.94
CA ALA A 22 8.92 14.72 -10.41
C ALA A 22 9.24 13.57 -11.38
N ARG A 23 10.26 13.71 -12.23
CA ARG A 23 10.69 12.63 -13.13
C ARG A 23 11.26 11.43 -12.35
N GLU A 24 12.16 11.70 -11.42
CA GLU A 24 12.76 10.67 -10.57
C GLU A 24 11.69 9.97 -9.70
N LEU A 25 10.79 10.78 -9.12
CA LEU A 25 9.69 10.28 -8.30
C LEU A 25 8.72 9.42 -9.11
N ARG A 26 8.37 9.85 -10.33
CA ARG A 26 7.53 9.07 -11.24
C ARG A 26 8.12 7.69 -11.50
N ASP A 27 9.40 7.62 -11.82
CA ASP A 27 10.07 6.36 -12.17
C ASP A 27 10.12 5.42 -10.95
N HIS A 28 10.37 5.97 -9.75
CA HIS A 28 10.30 5.19 -8.51
C HIS A 28 8.89 4.67 -8.23
N ILE A 29 7.85 5.51 -8.37
CA ILE A 29 6.45 5.10 -8.13
C ILE A 29 6.05 4.01 -9.13
N VAL A 30 6.36 4.17 -10.41
CA VAL A 30 6.04 3.18 -11.45
C VAL A 30 6.72 1.85 -11.12
N SER A 31 8.00 1.86 -10.76
CA SER A 31 8.73 0.66 -10.36
C SER A 31 8.07 -0.06 -9.18
N GLU A 32 7.69 0.70 -8.14
CA GLU A 32 7.02 0.13 -6.96
C GLU A 32 5.64 -0.46 -7.29
N ILE A 33 4.85 0.22 -8.13
CA ILE A 33 3.54 -0.28 -8.59
C ILE A 33 3.70 -1.55 -9.42
N GLN A 34 4.69 -1.60 -10.30
CA GLN A 34 4.97 -2.79 -11.13
C GLN A 34 5.41 -3.98 -10.28
N ASN A 35 6.18 -3.75 -9.20
CA ASN A 35 6.54 -4.78 -8.23
C ASN A 35 5.30 -5.38 -7.51
N LEU A 36 4.22 -4.61 -7.39
CA LEU A 36 2.93 -5.05 -6.85
C LEU A 36 2.01 -5.69 -7.91
N GLN A 37 2.60 -6.25 -8.98
CA GLN A 37 1.91 -6.97 -10.06
C GLN A 37 0.96 -6.11 -10.91
N MET A 38 1.22 -4.81 -11.00
CA MET A 38 0.57 -3.90 -11.95
C MET A 38 1.55 -3.54 -13.08
N LYS A 39 1.95 -4.55 -13.85
CA LYS A 39 3.07 -4.46 -14.82
C LYS A 39 2.89 -3.41 -15.91
N ASP A 40 1.65 -3.16 -16.32
CA ASP A 40 1.29 -2.22 -17.36
C ASP A 40 0.89 -0.83 -16.81
N ALA A 41 0.98 -0.64 -15.50
CA ALA A 41 0.66 0.64 -14.89
C ALA A 41 1.64 1.73 -15.37
N ASN A 42 1.06 2.87 -15.68
CA ASN A 42 1.79 4.08 -16.07
C ASN A 42 1.34 5.25 -15.19
N LEU A 43 2.27 6.14 -14.87
CA LEU A 43 2.04 7.32 -14.05
C LEU A 43 2.65 8.56 -14.70
N GLU A 44 1.91 9.65 -14.64
CA GLU A 44 2.37 10.97 -15.05
C GLU A 44 2.16 11.97 -13.91
N ILE A 45 3.13 12.85 -13.68
CA ILE A 45 2.99 13.98 -12.79
C ILE A 45 2.75 15.22 -13.66
N SER A 46 1.49 15.66 -13.70
CA SER A 46 1.02 16.77 -14.50
C SER A 46 1.22 18.09 -13.78
N PHE A 47 1.65 19.12 -14.52
CA PHE A 47 1.84 20.47 -14.04
C PHE A 47 0.96 21.41 -14.87
N LYS A 48 -0.07 21.99 -14.26
CA LYS A 48 -0.98 22.93 -14.90
C LYS A 48 -0.74 24.34 -14.33
N PRO A 49 -0.53 25.37 -15.16
CA PRO A 49 -0.39 26.73 -14.65
C PRO A 49 -1.67 27.15 -13.93
N LEU A 50 -1.52 27.91 -12.87
CA LEU A 50 -2.62 28.59 -12.18
C LEU A 50 -2.75 30.00 -12.71
N ASP A 51 -3.98 30.52 -12.78
CA ASP A 51 -4.25 31.87 -13.18
C ASP A 51 -3.71 32.91 -12.16
N GLU A 52 -3.75 32.54 -10.87
CA GLU A 52 -3.21 33.34 -9.77
C GLU A 52 -2.18 32.50 -8.95
N PRO A 53 -1.06 33.15 -8.53
CA PRO A 53 -0.09 32.51 -7.67
C PRO A 53 -0.67 32.16 -6.28
N THR A 54 -0.34 30.99 -5.78
CA THR A 54 -0.67 30.54 -4.42
C THR A 54 0.57 30.50 -3.55
N ILE A 55 0.40 30.25 -2.25
CA ILE A 55 1.53 30.02 -1.32
C ILE A 55 2.34 28.77 -1.69
N GLU A 56 1.75 27.84 -2.43
CA GLU A 56 2.38 26.61 -2.92
C GLU A 56 3.09 26.79 -4.27
N GLY A 57 2.84 27.89 -4.97
CA GLY A 57 3.46 28.24 -6.24
C GLY A 57 2.46 28.61 -7.33
N ILE A 58 2.95 28.60 -8.57
CA ILE A 58 2.21 29.04 -9.77
C ILE A 58 1.69 27.87 -10.63
N GLU A 59 1.85 26.64 -10.16
CA GLU A 59 1.39 25.44 -10.88
C GLU A 59 0.61 24.52 -9.95
N PHE A 60 -0.50 23.99 -10.45
CA PHE A 60 -1.21 22.87 -9.85
C PHE A 60 -0.53 21.57 -10.27
N VAL A 61 -0.18 20.74 -9.28
CA VAL A 61 0.47 19.46 -9.51
C VAL A 61 -0.51 18.31 -9.26
N GLU A 62 -0.67 17.43 -10.25
CA GLU A 62 -1.60 16.33 -10.18
C GLU A 62 -0.92 15.02 -10.59
N PHE A 63 -1.17 13.96 -9.81
CA PHE A 63 -0.75 12.60 -10.14
C PHE A 63 -1.83 11.93 -10.99
N LEU A 64 -1.48 11.58 -12.20
CA LEU A 64 -2.35 10.87 -13.14
C LEU A 64 -1.82 9.45 -13.32
N ILE A 65 -2.70 8.48 -13.26
CA ILE A 65 -2.32 7.06 -13.39
C ILE A 65 -3.25 6.33 -14.35
N SER A 66 -2.68 5.38 -15.07
CA SER A 66 -3.37 4.35 -15.83
C SER A 66 -2.97 3.00 -15.24
N PRO A 67 -3.86 2.27 -14.59
CA PRO A 67 -3.57 0.96 -14.00
C PRO A 67 -3.23 -0.11 -15.02
N ASN A 68 -3.85 -0.05 -16.21
CA ASN A 68 -3.79 -1.08 -17.24
C ASN A 68 -3.42 -0.49 -18.60
N ARG A 69 -2.82 -1.32 -19.45
CA ARG A 69 -2.48 -0.95 -20.81
C ARG A 69 -3.72 -0.54 -21.61
N GLY A 70 -3.63 0.61 -22.27
CA GLY A 70 -4.72 1.13 -23.11
C GLY A 70 -5.78 1.94 -22.36
N GLU A 71 -5.73 2.00 -21.04
CA GLU A 71 -6.57 2.91 -20.27
C GLU A 71 -6.02 4.34 -20.30
N PRO A 72 -6.90 5.36 -20.31
CA PRO A 72 -6.47 6.74 -20.20
C PRO A 72 -5.89 7.04 -18.82
N LEU A 73 -4.95 7.97 -18.75
CA LEU A 73 -4.47 8.54 -17.51
C LEU A 73 -5.62 9.27 -16.78
N LYS A 74 -5.85 8.93 -15.53
CA LYS A 74 -6.88 9.51 -14.66
C LYS A 74 -6.27 9.96 -13.35
N SER A 75 -6.87 10.95 -12.72
CA SER A 75 -6.52 11.36 -11.36
C SER A 75 -6.72 10.19 -10.38
N LEU A 76 -5.85 10.08 -9.37
CA LEU A 76 -5.89 8.99 -8.37
C LEU A 76 -7.27 8.83 -7.72
N ASN A 77 -7.98 9.93 -7.49
CA ASN A 77 -9.32 9.93 -6.88
C ASN A 77 -10.44 9.43 -7.82
N LYS A 78 -10.13 9.17 -9.11
CA LYS A 78 -11.05 8.64 -10.11
C LYS A 78 -10.80 7.17 -10.47
N ILE A 79 -9.94 6.50 -9.72
CA ILE A 79 -9.70 5.07 -9.89
C ILE A 79 -10.89 4.31 -9.30
N ALA A 80 -11.52 3.47 -10.12
CA ALA A 80 -12.76 2.78 -9.75
C ALA A 80 -12.52 1.49 -8.95
N SER A 81 -11.36 0.86 -9.09
CA SER A 81 -11.02 -0.40 -8.41
C SER A 81 -10.37 -0.13 -7.04
N GLY A 82 -11.00 -0.59 -5.97
CA GLY A 82 -10.47 -0.48 -4.60
C GLY A 82 -9.12 -1.18 -4.45
N GLY A 83 -8.96 -2.38 -5.00
CA GLY A 83 -7.70 -3.13 -4.92
C GLY A 83 -6.55 -2.47 -5.69
N GLU A 84 -6.81 -1.88 -6.86
CA GLU A 84 -5.81 -1.11 -7.60
C GLU A 84 -5.37 0.13 -6.83
N LEU A 85 -6.34 0.90 -6.34
CA LEU A 85 -6.06 2.10 -5.54
C LEU A 85 -5.25 1.75 -4.29
N SER A 86 -5.61 0.68 -3.59
CA SER A 86 -4.91 0.22 -2.39
C SER A 86 -3.45 -0.16 -2.67
N ARG A 87 -3.17 -0.87 -3.79
CA ARG A 87 -1.80 -1.19 -4.20
C ARG A 87 -0.99 0.06 -4.58
N ILE A 88 -1.61 1.01 -5.30
CA ILE A 88 -0.98 2.28 -5.63
C ILE A 88 -0.65 3.07 -4.34
N MET A 89 -1.59 3.10 -3.40
CA MET A 89 -1.36 3.76 -2.10
C MET A 89 -0.26 3.09 -1.29
N LEU A 90 -0.18 1.74 -1.32
CA LEU A 90 0.92 0.99 -0.70
C LEU A 90 2.27 1.36 -1.32
N ALA A 91 2.36 1.42 -2.67
CA ALA A 91 3.57 1.85 -3.37
C ALA A 91 3.98 3.28 -2.98
N LEU A 92 3.05 4.22 -2.99
CA LEU A 92 3.31 5.60 -2.56
C LEU A 92 3.79 5.67 -1.11
N LYS A 93 3.13 4.95 -0.20
CA LYS A 93 3.49 4.92 1.22
C LYS A 93 4.88 4.32 1.45
N SER A 94 5.27 3.29 0.71
CA SER A 94 6.60 2.69 0.83
C SER A 94 7.74 3.68 0.48
N ILE A 95 7.49 4.59 -0.47
CA ILE A 95 8.45 5.62 -0.86
C ILE A 95 8.56 6.71 0.21
N PHE A 96 7.42 7.14 0.77
CA PHE A 96 7.38 8.30 1.66
C PHE A 96 7.51 7.97 3.16
N VAL A 97 7.54 6.69 3.55
CA VAL A 97 7.55 6.28 4.96
C VAL A 97 8.72 6.89 5.74
N LYS A 98 9.89 7.01 5.11
CA LYS A 98 11.11 7.55 5.75
C LYS A 98 11.11 9.07 5.91
N SER A 99 10.23 9.79 5.21
CA SER A 99 10.34 11.25 5.06
C SER A 99 9.39 12.07 5.94
N ARG A 100 8.42 11.47 6.63
CA ARG A 100 7.31 12.22 7.23
C ARG A 100 7.06 12.04 8.73
N GLY A 101 7.93 11.36 9.47
CA GLY A 101 7.72 11.17 10.92
C GLY A 101 6.37 10.53 11.28
N GLN A 102 5.81 9.71 10.39
CA GLN A 102 4.59 8.94 10.64
C GLN A 102 4.90 7.86 11.69
N THR A 103 3.97 7.60 12.60
CA THR A 103 4.13 6.60 13.65
C THR A 103 3.40 5.30 13.34
N ALA A 104 2.30 5.36 12.60
CA ALA A 104 1.50 4.20 12.25
C ALA A 104 0.77 4.40 10.92
N ILE A 105 0.44 3.29 10.26
CA ILE A 105 -0.41 3.23 9.09
C ILE A 105 -1.40 2.07 9.21
N LEU A 106 -2.66 2.31 8.81
CA LEU A 106 -3.70 1.28 8.71
C LEU A 106 -3.96 1.00 7.23
N PHE A 107 -3.84 -0.27 6.83
CA PHE A 107 -4.29 -0.80 5.56
C PHE A 107 -5.58 -1.60 5.74
N ASP A 108 -6.65 -1.15 5.10
CA ASP A 108 -7.93 -1.82 5.09
C ASP A 108 -8.25 -2.27 3.66
N GLU A 109 -8.64 -3.54 3.50
CA GLU A 109 -8.99 -4.17 2.21
C GLU A 109 -7.93 -4.02 1.09
N VAL A 110 -6.66 -3.80 1.44
CA VAL A 110 -5.58 -3.61 0.46
C VAL A 110 -5.35 -4.86 -0.39
N ASP A 111 -5.75 -6.02 0.08
CA ASP A 111 -5.67 -7.33 -0.54
C ASP A 111 -6.89 -7.70 -1.41
N SER A 112 -7.85 -6.79 -1.58
CA SER A 112 -9.03 -7.01 -2.42
C SER A 112 -8.64 -7.31 -3.88
N GLY A 113 -9.09 -8.46 -4.41
CA GLY A 113 -8.77 -8.93 -5.75
C GLY A 113 -7.32 -9.36 -5.98
N VAL A 114 -6.56 -9.58 -4.91
CA VAL A 114 -5.16 -10.00 -4.95
C VAL A 114 -5.03 -11.48 -4.58
N SER A 115 -4.13 -12.21 -5.22
CA SER A 115 -3.84 -13.61 -4.91
C SER A 115 -2.41 -14.01 -5.30
N GLY A 116 -1.98 -15.17 -4.84
CA GLY A 116 -0.70 -15.79 -5.25
C GLY A 116 0.51 -14.87 -5.03
N GLN A 117 1.31 -14.70 -6.08
CA GLN A 117 2.54 -13.89 -6.02
C GLN A 117 2.29 -12.41 -5.70
N ALA A 118 1.17 -11.85 -6.15
CA ALA A 118 0.84 -10.46 -5.85
C ALA A 118 0.60 -10.26 -4.35
N ALA A 119 -0.08 -11.19 -3.70
CA ALA A 119 -0.29 -11.20 -2.25
C ALA A 119 1.03 -11.29 -1.48
N GLN A 120 1.95 -12.15 -1.94
CA GLN A 120 3.27 -12.28 -1.34
C GLN A 120 4.08 -10.98 -1.45
N LYS A 121 4.16 -10.38 -2.63
CA LYS A 121 4.85 -9.11 -2.85
C LYS A 121 4.28 -7.96 -2.03
N MET A 122 2.98 -7.97 -1.86
CA MET A 122 2.27 -7.00 -1.03
C MET A 122 2.64 -7.14 0.45
N ALA A 123 2.63 -8.38 0.95
CA ALA A 123 3.01 -8.70 2.32
C ALA A 123 4.49 -8.33 2.60
N GLU A 124 5.41 -8.65 1.69
CA GLU A 124 6.82 -8.23 1.74
C GLU A 124 6.95 -6.70 1.84
N LYS A 125 6.21 -5.97 1.00
CA LYS A 125 6.24 -4.51 1.01
C LYS A 125 5.69 -3.91 2.32
N MET A 126 4.63 -4.49 2.89
CA MET A 126 4.12 -4.08 4.21
C MET A 126 5.15 -4.33 5.31
N ARG A 127 5.87 -5.45 5.26
CA ARG A 127 6.95 -5.76 6.19
C ARG A 127 8.11 -4.76 6.08
N ASP A 128 8.49 -4.37 4.86
CA ASP A 128 9.49 -3.32 4.65
C ASP A 128 9.08 -2.00 5.32
N ILE A 129 7.82 -1.62 5.19
CA ILE A 129 7.25 -0.43 5.84
C ILE A 129 7.27 -0.59 7.37
N ALA A 130 6.94 -1.78 7.87
CA ALA A 130 6.87 -2.09 9.29
C ALA A 130 8.21 -1.96 10.03
N GLN A 131 9.33 -1.98 9.31
CA GLN A 131 10.66 -1.71 9.87
C GLN A 131 10.84 -0.24 10.31
N TYR A 132 9.99 0.68 9.86
CA TYR A 132 10.10 2.11 10.13
C TYR A 132 8.93 2.67 10.93
N ILE A 133 7.74 2.11 10.78
CA ILE A 133 6.51 2.56 11.43
C ILE A 133 5.64 1.37 11.78
N GLN A 134 4.69 1.53 12.71
CA GLN A 134 3.69 0.51 12.97
C GLN A 134 2.77 0.33 11.75
N VAL A 135 2.63 -0.92 11.30
CA VAL A 135 1.67 -1.30 10.25
C VAL A 135 0.54 -2.11 10.86
N ILE A 136 -0.69 -1.67 10.66
CA ILE A 136 -1.89 -2.41 11.00
C ILE A 136 -2.56 -2.77 9.67
N CYS A 137 -2.87 -4.04 9.46
CA CYS A 137 -3.50 -4.51 8.23
C CYS A 137 -4.70 -5.39 8.54
N ILE A 138 -5.84 -5.10 7.91
CA ILE A 138 -7.01 -5.98 7.88
C ILE A 138 -6.92 -6.78 6.58
N SER A 139 -6.79 -8.10 6.69
CA SER A 139 -6.53 -8.99 5.56
C SER A 139 -7.18 -10.36 5.74
N HIS A 140 -7.56 -10.97 4.64
CA HIS A 140 -8.03 -12.35 4.58
C HIS A 140 -7.01 -13.30 3.93
N LEU A 141 -5.83 -12.80 3.56
CA LEU A 141 -4.80 -13.57 2.85
C LEU A 141 -3.79 -14.19 3.81
N PRO A 142 -3.52 -15.52 3.70
CA PRO A 142 -2.54 -16.20 4.53
C PRO A 142 -1.12 -15.65 4.33
N GLN A 143 -0.77 -15.13 3.13
CA GLN A 143 0.52 -14.51 2.86
C GLN A 143 0.76 -13.27 3.74
N VAL A 144 -0.26 -12.45 3.94
CA VAL A 144 -0.19 -11.26 4.79
C VAL A 144 -0.17 -11.66 6.27
N ALA A 145 -1.09 -12.55 6.67
CA ALA A 145 -1.20 -13.01 8.05
C ALA A 145 0.06 -13.71 8.56
N SER A 146 0.73 -14.51 7.72
CA SER A 146 1.97 -15.23 8.09
C SER A 146 3.16 -14.30 8.34
N MET A 147 3.19 -13.10 7.72
CA MET A 147 4.24 -12.09 7.92
C MET A 147 4.04 -11.21 9.17
N SER A 148 2.88 -11.27 9.81
CA SER A 148 2.59 -10.43 10.97
C SER A 148 3.43 -10.82 12.19
N ASP A 149 3.91 -9.83 12.95
CA ASP A 149 4.50 -10.05 14.27
C ASP A 149 3.40 -10.35 15.30
N HIS A 150 2.27 -9.64 15.19
CA HIS A 150 1.07 -9.83 16.00
C HIS A 150 -0.12 -10.19 15.12
N HIS A 151 -0.78 -11.30 15.39
CA HIS A 151 -1.94 -11.76 14.65
C HIS A 151 -3.20 -11.66 15.52
N LEU A 152 -4.13 -10.79 15.15
CA LEU A 152 -5.42 -10.62 15.82
C LEU A 152 -6.52 -11.29 14.99
N LEU A 153 -7.11 -12.36 15.54
CA LEU A 153 -8.29 -13.01 14.95
C LEU A 153 -9.55 -12.26 15.33
N ILE A 154 -10.29 -11.81 14.32
CA ILE A 154 -11.60 -11.20 14.49
C ILE A 154 -12.67 -12.25 14.18
N SER A 155 -13.54 -12.52 15.13
CA SER A 155 -14.66 -13.46 14.97
C SER A 155 -15.98 -12.85 15.40
N LYS A 156 -17.07 -13.26 14.75
CA LYS A 156 -18.43 -12.88 15.12
C LYS A 156 -19.09 -14.06 15.82
N ALA A 157 -19.56 -13.85 17.04
CA ALA A 157 -20.38 -14.80 17.77
C ALA A 157 -21.81 -14.25 17.84
N SER A 158 -22.77 -15.03 17.31
CA SER A 158 -24.20 -14.67 17.28
C SER A 158 -24.96 -15.56 18.27
N ASN A 159 -25.64 -14.95 19.22
CA ASN A 159 -26.66 -15.58 20.05
C ASN A 159 -28.05 -15.16 19.54
N ALA A 160 -29.14 -15.74 20.10
CA ALA A 160 -30.50 -15.47 19.66
C ALA A 160 -30.86 -13.97 19.61
N ASP A 161 -30.28 -13.17 20.50
CA ASP A 161 -30.65 -11.76 20.69
C ASP A 161 -29.62 -10.76 20.13
N ARG A 162 -28.36 -11.17 19.92
CA ARG A 162 -27.34 -10.21 19.43
C ARG A 162 -26.10 -10.88 18.85
N THR A 163 -25.45 -10.18 17.91
CA THR A 163 -24.12 -10.51 17.40
C THR A 163 -23.06 -9.69 18.13
N THR A 164 -22.02 -10.36 18.62
CA THR A 164 -20.85 -9.74 19.24
C THR A 164 -19.61 -10.01 18.42
N THR A 165 -18.74 -9.01 18.30
CA THR A 165 -17.42 -9.17 17.69
C THR A 165 -16.41 -9.46 18.81
N GLN A 166 -15.62 -10.51 18.63
CA GLN A 166 -14.53 -10.88 19.51
C GLN A 166 -13.21 -10.69 18.80
N VAL A 167 -12.20 -10.19 19.52
CA VAL A 167 -10.82 -10.05 19.04
C VAL A 167 -9.94 -10.88 19.96
N LYS A 168 -9.14 -11.77 19.37
CA LYS A 168 -8.21 -12.63 20.09
C LYS A 168 -6.83 -12.58 19.45
N GLU A 169 -5.80 -12.28 20.24
CA GLU A 169 -4.42 -12.44 19.77
C GLU A 169 -4.06 -13.91 19.67
N LEU A 170 -3.53 -14.30 18.51
CA LEU A 170 -3.07 -15.66 18.23
C LEU A 170 -1.55 -15.74 18.35
N LYS A 171 -1.07 -16.76 19.05
CA LYS A 171 0.36 -17.04 19.23
C LYS A 171 0.65 -18.51 18.90
N ASP A 172 1.89 -18.81 18.54
CA ASP A 172 2.41 -20.15 18.34
C ASP A 172 1.49 -21.06 17.52
N GLU A 173 1.08 -22.19 18.06
CA GLU A 173 0.24 -23.18 17.37
C GLU A 173 -1.12 -22.60 16.94
N ASN A 174 -1.73 -21.69 17.71
CA ASN A 174 -2.99 -21.05 17.32
C ASN A 174 -2.83 -20.17 16.06
N LYS A 175 -1.67 -19.51 15.89
CA LYS A 175 -1.37 -18.75 14.66
C LYS A 175 -1.20 -19.70 13.48
N ILE A 176 -0.52 -20.83 13.68
CA ILE A 176 -0.34 -21.86 12.65
C ILE A 176 -1.70 -22.41 12.21
N ASP A 177 -2.56 -22.76 13.15
CA ASP A 177 -3.89 -23.32 12.89
C ASP A 177 -4.76 -22.34 12.11
N GLU A 178 -4.74 -21.06 12.46
CA GLU A 178 -5.50 -20.05 11.72
C GLU A 178 -4.96 -19.85 10.30
N ILE A 179 -3.65 -19.78 10.10
CA ILE A 179 -3.06 -19.67 8.77
C ILE A 179 -3.36 -20.93 7.95
N ALA A 180 -3.30 -22.13 8.53
CA ALA A 180 -3.70 -23.37 7.87
C ALA A 180 -5.18 -23.34 7.46
N ARG A 181 -6.07 -22.80 8.32
CA ARG A 181 -7.48 -22.57 8.01
C ARG A 181 -7.66 -21.58 6.86
N MET A 182 -6.89 -20.50 6.83
CA MET A 182 -6.91 -19.51 5.73
C MET A 182 -6.46 -20.12 4.40
N ILE A 183 -5.52 -21.07 4.42
CA ILE A 183 -5.04 -21.77 3.22
C ILE A 183 -6.07 -22.76 2.70
N SER A 184 -6.68 -23.57 3.59
CA SER A 184 -7.52 -24.73 3.24
C SER A 184 -9.01 -24.44 3.25
N GLY A 185 -9.45 -23.34 3.82
CA GLY A 185 -10.86 -23.06 4.06
C GLY A 185 -11.43 -23.89 5.23
N ALA A 186 -12.39 -24.77 4.95
CA ALA A 186 -13.17 -25.43 6.00
C ALA A 186 -12.46 -26.63 6.70
N SER A 187 -11.54 -27.32 6.02
CA SER A 187 -10.90 -28.55 6.57
C SER A 187 -9.39 -28.38 6.66
N VAL A 188 -8.89 -28.23 7.90
CA VAL A 188 -7.46 -28.21 8.18
C VAL A 188 -6.92 -29.65 8.19
N THR A 189 -5.90 -29.90 7.37
CA THR A 189 -5.17 -31.17 7.30
C THR A 189 -3.76 -30.99 7.86
N GLU A 190 -3.08 -32.09 8.19
CA GLU A 190 -1.68 -32.02 8.63
C GLU A 190 -0.79 -31.36 7.55
N LEU A 191 -1.04 -31.66 6.28
CA LEU A 191 -0.32 -31.03 5.18
C LEU A 191 -0.51 -29.50 5.14
N THR A 192 -1.73 -29.00 5.39
CA THR A 192 -1.97 -27.53 5.43
C THR A 192 -1.35 -26.86 6.65
N ARG A 193 -1.23 -27.57 7.78
CA ARG A 193 -0.48 -27.09 8.95
C ARG A 193 1.03 -27.02 8.67
N GLU A 194 1.59 -28.02 8.03
CA GLU A 194 3.00 -28.03 7.59
C GLU A 194 3.28 -26.86 6.63
N ASN A 195 2.41 -26.63 5.64
CA ASN A 195 2.51 -25.51 4.73
C ASN A 195 2.43 -24.17 5.47
N ALA A 196 1.55 -24.03 6.47
CA ALA A 196 1.44 -22.82 7.27
C ALA A 196 2.72 -22.56 8.10
N LYS A 197 3.30 -23.62 8.71
CA LYS A 197 4.57 -23.54 9.43
C LYS A 197 5.71 -23.07 8.51
N GLU A 198 5.81 -23.68 7.33
CA GLU A 198 6.83 -23.31 6.36
C GLU A 198 6.67 -21.87 5.88
N MET A 199 5.45 -21.43 5.60
CA MET A 199 5.15 -20.04 5.21
C MET A 199 5.56 -19.04 6.30
N ILE A 200 5.23 -19.30 7.57
CA ILE A 200 5.65 -18.47 8.69
C ILE A 200 7.17 -18.41 8.78
N LYS A 201 7.84 -19.57 8.70
CA LYS A 201 9.30 -19.68 8.82
C LYS A 201 10.03 -18.92 7.71
N GLN A 202 9.59 -19.07 6.46
CA GLN A 202 10.17 -18.35 5.33
C GLN A 202 10.02 -16.85 5.49
N ASN A 203 8.86 -16.40 5.93
CA ASN A 203 8.56 -14.99 6.10
C ASN A 203 9.28 -14.32 7.30
N HIS A 204 9.70 -15.07 8.29
CA HIS A 204 10.51 -14.56 9.41
C HIS A 204 12.03 -14.63 9.20
N ASN A 205 12.48 -15.28 8.13
CA ASN A 205 13.89 -15.41 7.76
C ASN A 205 14.34 -14.43 6.65
N ILE A 206 13.46 -13.52 6.22
CA ILE A 206 13.73 -12.49 5.19
C ILE A 206 14.20 -11.17 5.82
#